data_332b3be98e15f5c96dd18dfedc0e8b96
#
_entry.id   332b3be98e15f5c96dd18dfedc0e8b96
#
_cell.length_a   1.000
_cell.length_b   1.000
_cell.length_c   1.000
_cell.angle_alpha   90.00
_cell.angle_beta   90.00
_cell.angle_gamma   90.00
#
_symmetry.space_group_name_H-M   'P 1'
#
loop_
_entity.id
_entity.type
_entity.pdbx_description
1 polymer ?
#
loop_
_entity_poly.entity_id
_entity_poly.type
_entity_poly.pdbx_seq_one_letter_code
_entity_poly.pdbx_strand_id
1 'polypeptide(L)'
;MEYDTDAAIRRFRTASDRLLSGRGSARWTSFTDPGEGNAVPAAEFLSHLKLDLPEVNAVLREAYPYLERNGGLKREAHARLRAGAWMALRGHNQLRAGVKALGQDEEAQRLLGFLDGLPHYDTFRELFHERLTGKRFDRLVDALLREQKRLAPELGKRQEQDATPVEARRREEQVPYHPHYKARMHKLELRWDAEHEALLVHQFYHGLAFEGKWLVPLTKRVRRAGIRGESLTVDGSYTSFVLIAWHWRHDLPLKYRRQEGWAVDEEEAREDVERRFQRWWEHAEFPARASWEAKLRFLVDHGSPHDGEAVGRWLRDHEVTQQTDDEQRLVKRGRSANEGLNAELKRLPLYPARRGAREMLRRAQACVLTLHTVQLTRLQNGAGKHLCRTADIV
;
A
#
# COMPACT_ATOMS: atom_id res chain seq x y z
N MET A 1 20.07 -31.96 -15.52
CA MET A 1 19.74 -31.78 -14.07
C MET A 1 18.24 -31.52 -13.99
N GLU A 2 17.46 -32.58 -13.75
CA GLU A 2 16.00 -32.44 -13.53
C GLU A 2 15.76 -31.75 -12.20
N TYR A 3 15.04 -30.66 -12.24
CA TYR A 3 14.67 -29.91 -11.05
C TYR A 3 13.53 -30.65 -10.35
N ASP A 4 13.77 -31.19 -9.16
CA ASP A 4 12.73 -31.87 -8.36
C ASP A 4 11.68 -30.85 -7.89
N THR A 5 10.68 -30.68 -8.75
CA THR A 5 9.55 -29.77 -8.57
C THR A 5 8.69 -30.13 -7.34
N ASP A 6 8.64 -31.42 -6.98
CA ASP A 6 7.87 -31.89 -5.83
C ASP A 6 8.54 -31.60 -4.51
N ALA A 7 9.88 -31.59 -4.47
CA ALA A 7 10.63 -31.15 -3.29
C ALA A 7 10.49 -29.64 -3.05
N ALA A 8 10.45 -28.84 -4.10
CA ALA A 8 10.20 -27.39 -3.99
C ALA A 8 8.78 -27.08 -3.52
N ILE A 9 7.76 -27.81 -4.01
CA ILE A 9 6.38 -27.68 -3.57
C ILE A 9 6.20 -28.12 -2.13
N ARG A 10 6.85 -29.19 -1.71
CA ARG A 10 6.84 -29.64 -0.31
C ARG A 10 7.48 -28.62 0.62
N ARG A 11 8.64 -28.04 0.27
CA ARG A 11 9.29 -26.98 1.04
C ARG A 11 8.42 -25.72 1.15
N PHE A 12 7.72 -25.34 0.08
CA PHE A 12 6.81 -24.20 0.08
C PHE A 12 5.57 -24.44 0.93
N ARG A 13 4.95 -25.64 0.85
CA ARG A 13 3.83 -26.03 1.72
C ARG A 13 4.23 -26.04 3.19
N THR A 14 5.39 -26.63 3.52
CA THR A 14 5.90 -26.67 4.90
C THR A 14 6.22 -25.26 5.43
N ALA A 15 6.71 -24.34 4.60
CA ALA A 15 6.92 -22.96 4.98
C ALA A 15 5.60 -22.18 5.18
N SER A 16 4.61 -22.37 4.29
CA SER A 16 3.27 -21.81 4.43
C SER A 16 2.53 -22.35 5.65
N ASP A 17 2.61 -23.65 5.92
CA ASP A 17 1.95 -24.28 7.06
C ASP A 17 2.63 -23.85 8.38
N ARG A 18 3.95 -23.63 8.39
CA ARG A 18 4.66 -23.05 9.55
C ARG A 18 4.29 -21.60 9.81
N LEU A 19 4.09 -20.80 8.77
CA LEU A 19 3.60 -19.42 8.88
C LEU A 19 2.15 -19.38 9.39
N LEU A 20 1.32 -20.33 8.97
CA LEU A 20 -0.08 -20.44 9.40
C LEU A 20 -0.25 -21.07 10.79
N SER A 21 0.71 -21.91 11.24
CA SER A 21 0.66 -22.61 12.52
C SER A 21 1.30 -21.85 13.70
N GLY A 22 1.82 -20.66 13.47
CA GLY A 22 2.46 -19.85 14.52
C GLY A 22 3.77 -20.43 15.09
N ARG A 23 4.31 -21.51 14.50
CA ARG A 23 5.53 -22.18 14.95
C ARG A 23 6.76 -21.83 14.09
N GLY A 24 6.87 -20.60 13.67
CA GLY A 24 7.93 -20.15 12.78
C GLY A 24 8.85 -19.12 13.39
N SER A 25 9.94 -19.60 13.94
CA SER A 25 11.24 -18.97 14.19
C SER A 25 11.35 -17.64 14.94
N ALA A 26 12.13 -17.70 15.97
CA ALA A 26 12.64 -16.70 16.90
C ALA A 26 13.43 -15.51 16.30
N ARG A 27 13.16 -15.07 15.06
CA ARG A 27 13.78 -13.88 14.44
C ARG A 27 12.87 -12.67 14.32
N TRP A 28 11.62 -12.76 14.79
CA TRP A 28 10.63 -11.67 14.80
C TRP A 28 10.46 -11.01 16.17
N THR A 29 11.46 -11.12 17.04
CA THR A 29 11.42 -10.64 18.43
C THR A 29 11.58 -9.13 18.61
N SER A 30 11.46 -8.32 17.56
CA SER A 30 11.36 -6.87 17.76
C SER A 30 9.91 -6.34 17.79
N PHE A 31 8.92 -7.16 17.48
CA PHE A 31 7.54 -6.88 17.84
C PHE A 31 7.31 -7.52 19.20
N THR A 32 7.54 -6.78 20.26
CA THR A 32 7.13 -7.18 21.60
C THR A 32 5.65 -7.52 21.53
N ASP A 33 5.34 -8.81 21.78
CA ASP A 33 3.98 -9.25 22.05
C ASP A 33 3.42 -8.33 23.14
N PRO A 34 2.32 -7.62 22.95
CA PRO A 34 1.72 -6.88 24.05
C PRO A 34 1.37 -7.94 25.07
N GLY A 35 2.01 -7.88 26.24
CA GLY A 35 1.65 -8.75 27.34
C GLY A 35 0.12 -8.75 27.49
N GLU A 36 -0.47 -9.87 27.85
CA GLU A 36 -1.93 -10.15 27.90
C GLU A 36 -2.80 -9.10 28.63
N GLY A 37 -2.23 -7.97 29.07
CA GLY A 37 -2.90 -6.95 29.86
C GLY A 37 -3.35 -5.68 29.14
N ASN A 38 -3.09 -5.48 27.83
CA ASN A 38 -3.32 -4.19 27.16
C ASN A 38 -4.16 -4.27 25.85
N ALA A 39 -4.92 -5.34 25.65
CA ALA A 39 -5.81 -5.43 24.51
C ALA A 39 -7.04 -4.52 24.69
N VAL A 40 -7.32 -3.69 23.67
CA VAL A 40 -8.46 -2.76 23.69
C VAL A 40 -9.61 -3.35 22.87
N PRO A 41 -10.86 -3.38 23.39
CA PRO A 41 -12.01 -3.82 22.60
C PRO A 41 -12.16 -3.00 21.32
N ALA A 42 -12.36 -3.67 20.18
CA ALA A 42 -12.42 -3.02 18.89
C ALA A 42 -13.50 -1.92 18.78
N ALA A 43 -14.65 -2.10 19.43
CA ALA A 43 -15.72 -1.10 19.47
C ALA A 43 -15.31 0.15 20.25
N GLU A 44 -14.67 -0.03 21.39
CA GLU A 44 -14.13 1.06 22.22
C GLU A 44 -13.05 1.81 21.45
N PHE A 45 -12.09 1.11 20.88
CA PHE A 45 -11.04 1.71 20.05
C PHE A 45 -11.62 2.57 18.91
N LEU A 46 -12.58 2.03 18.16
CA LEU A 46 -13.19 2.72 17.02
C LEU A 46 -14.18 3.83 17.43
N SER A 47 -14.66 3.85 18.67
CA SER A 47 -15.51 4.94 19.19
C SER A 47 -14.78 6.28 19.19
N HIS A 48 -13.45 6.25 19.35
CA HIS A 48 -12.59 7.44 19.29
C HIS A 48 -12.34 7.97 17.87
N LEU A 49 -12.71 7.22 16.82
CA LEU A 49 -12.54 7.64 15.44
C LEU A 49 -13.48 8.78 15.05
N LYS A 50 -12.93 9.95 14.78
CA LYS A 50 -13.65 11.12 14.29
C LYS A 50 -13.65 11.12 12.77
N LEU A 51 -14.81 10.86 12.16
CA LEU A 51 -15.02 10.84 10.70
C LEU A 51 -15.75 12.07 10.15
N ASP A 52 -16.13 13.02 11.02
CA ASP A 52 -16.74 14.28 10.61
C ASP A 52 -15.70 15.22 9.99
N LEU A 53 -15.20 14.83 8.84
CA LEU A 53 -14.17 15.51 8.05
C LEU A 53 -14.80 16.01 6.75
N PRO A 54 -14.55 17.27 6.32
CA PRO A 54 -15.21 17.84 5.14
C PRO A 54 -15.08 16.97 3.90
N GLU A 55 -13.89 16.40 3.64
CA GLU A 55 -13.64 15.57 2.47
C GLU A 55 -14.27 14.18 2.56
N VAL A 56 -14.27 13.56 3.74
CA VAL A 56 -14.97 12.30 4.00
C VAL A 56 -16.48 12.51 3.78
N ASN A 57 -17.02 13.59 4.35
CA ASN A 57 -18.41 13.96 4.20
C ASN A 57 -18.78 14.22 2.73
N ALA A 58 -17.91 14.86 1.96
CA ALA A 58 -18.15 15.09 0.54
C ALA A 58 -18.31 13.77 -0.25
N VAL A 59 -17.45 12.78 0.02
CA VAL A 59 -17.55 11.45 -0.61
C VAL A 59 -18.81 10.72 -0.19
N LEU A 60 -19.18 10.79 1.10
CA LEU A 60 -20.38 10.14 1.63
C LEU A 60 -21.65 10.79 1.11
N ARG A 61 -21.70 12.12 0.91
CA ARG A 61 -22.83 12.82 0.29
C ARG A 61 -23.08 12.37 -1.13
N GLU A 62 -22.01 12.20 -1.91
CA GLU A 62 -22.13 11.66 -3.28
C GLU A 62 -22.63 10.20 -3.30
N ALA A 63 -22.26 9.42 -2.26
CA ALA A 63 -22.77 8.06 -2.10
C ALA A 63 -24.25 8.05 -1.67
N TYR A 64 -24.66 9.00 -0.83
CA TYR A 64 -25.97 9.08 -0.22
C TYR A 64 -26.53 10.50 -0.19
N PRO A 65 -26.98 11.07 -1.34
CA PRO A 65 -27.49 12.43 -1.41
C PRO A 65 -28.71 12.70 -0.51
N TYR A 66 -29.49 11.65 -0.22
CA TYR A 66 -30.69 11.76 0.61
C TYR A 66 -30.42 11.84 2.13
N LEU A 67 -29.26 11.39 2.61
CA LEU A 67 -28.92 11.44 4.03
C LEU A 67 -28.59 12.86 4.52
N GLU A 68 -28.32 13.79 3.60
CA GLU A 68 -27.95 15.16 3.96
C GLU A 68 -29.10 15.93 4.62
N ARG A 69 -30.35 15.69 4.18
CA ARG A 69 -31.54 16.43 4.61
C ARG A 69 -31.88 16.25 6.10
N ASN A 70 -31.46 15.15 6.73
CA ASN A 70 -31.88 14.76 8.08
C ASN A 70 -30.72 14.60 9.07
N GLY A 71 -29.51 15.09 8.79
CA GLY A 71 -28.33 14.87 9.64
C GLY A 71 -27.87 13.40 9.69
N GLY A 72 -28.49 12.52 8.88
CA GLY A 72 -28.22 11.09 8.86
C GLY A 72 -26.82 10.72 8.38
N LEU A 73 -26.13 11.65 7.69
CA LEU A 73 -24.76 11.41 7.23
C LEU A 73 -23.83 11.08 8.40
N LYS A 74 -23.89 11.85 9.48
CA LYS A 74 -23.06 11.64 10.66
C LYS A 74 -23.47 10.39 11.44
N ARG A 75 -24.76 10.20 11.64
CA ARG A 75 -25.28 9.09 12.45
C ARG A 75 -25.15 7.76 11.75
N GLU A 76 -25.51 7.69 10.47
CA GLU A 76 -25.61 6.42 9.77
C GLU A 76 -24.35 6.05 8.98
N ALA A 77 -23.84 6.93 8.14
CA ALA A 77 -22.73 6.60 7.26
C ALA A 77 -21.41 6.43 8.03
N HIS A 78 -21.13 7.31 8.98
CA HIS A 78 -19.94 7.18 9.83
C HIS A 78 -20.01 5.96 10.75
N ALA A 79 -21.18 5.68 11.35
CA ALA A 79 -21.38 4.48 12.16
C ALA A 79 -21.15 3.20 11.34
N ARG A 80 -21.65 3.15 10.09
CA ARG A 80 -21.41 2.01 9.21
C ARG A 80 -19.94 1.85 8.82
N LEU A 81 -19.19 2.94 8.60
CA LEU A 81 -17.75 2.85 8.33
C LEU A 81 -17.00 2.28 9.55
N ARG A 82 -17.30 2.75 10.76
CA ARG A 82 -16.73 2.17 11.99
C ARG A 82 -17.10 0.70 12.12
N ALA A 83 -18.36 0.33 11.89
CA ALA A 83 -18.83 -1.05 11.95
C ALA A 83 -18.12 -1.95 10.91
N GLY A 84 -17.82 -1.45 9.70
CA GLY A 84 -17.04 -2.17 8.71
C GLY A 84 -15.64 -2.52 9.22
N ALA A 85 -14.95 -1.56 9.84
CA ALA A 85 -13.65 -1.80 10.47
C ALA A 85 -13.76 -2.73 11.69
N TRP A 86 -14.77 -2.56 12.54
CA TRP A 86 -15.05 -3.45 13.66
C TRP A 86 -15.24 -4.90 13.22
N MET A 87 -16.07 -5.12 12.20
CA MET A 87 -16.29 -6.47 11.66
C MET A 87 -14.98 -7.11 11.17
N ALA A 88 -14.12 -6.33 10.52
CA ALA A 88 -12.82 -6.82 10.05
C ALA A 88 -11.88 -7.16 11.22
N LEU A 89 -11.79 -6.31 12.24
CA LEU A 89 -10.95 -6.52 13.43
C LEU A 89 -11.44 -7.71 14.27
N ARG A 90 -12.77 -7.89 14.40
CA ARG A 90 -13.40 -9.01 15.12
C ARG A 90 -13.41 -10.35 14.38
N GLY A 91 -12.72 -10.44 13.28
CA GLY A 91 -12.55 -11.71 12.58
C GLY A 91 -13.69 -12.12 11.65
N HIS A 92 -14.66 -11.24 11.40
CA HIS A 92 -15.78 -11.58 10.53
C HIS A 92 -15.37 -11.54 9.06
N ASN A 93 -15.30 -12.70 8.45
CA ASN A 93 -14.90 -12.86 7.05
C ASN A 93 -16.05 -12.70 6.04
N GLN A 94 -17.27 -12.47 6.50
CA GLN A 94 -18.46 -12.21 5.70
C GLN A 94 -19.26 -11.07 6.32
N LEU A 95 -19.70 -10.11 5.49
CA LEU A 95 -20.46 -8.97 5.92
C LEU A 95 -21.75 -9.37 6.68
N ARG A 96 -22.46 -10.41 6.19
CA ARG A 96 -23.68 -10.89 6.83
C ARG A 96 -23.44 -11.45 8.23
N ALA A 97 -22.37 -12.20 8.41
CA ALA A 97 -22.00 -12.73 9.72
C ALA A 97 -21.60 -11.60 10.68
N GLY A 98 -20.85 -10.60 10.19
CA GLY A 98 -20.45 -9.43 10.97
C GLY A 98 -21.64 -8.59 11.40
N VAL A 99 -22.60 -8.29 10.52
CA VAL A 99 -23.83 -7.56 10.86
C VAL A 99 -24.66 -8.35 11.88
N LYS A 100 -24.78 -9.68 11.73
CA LYS A 100 -25.48 -10.53 12.71
C LYS A 100 -24.81 -10.47 14.09
N ALA A 101 -23.47 -10.58 14.13
CA ALA A 101 -22.73 -10.49 15.39
C ALA A 101 -22.88 -9.12 16.06
N LEU A 102 -22.80 -8.02 15.26
CA LEU A 102 -23.04 -6.67 15.76
C LEU A 102 -24.46 -6.50 16.29
N GLY A 103 -25.47 -7.17 15.69
CA GLY A 103 -26.85 -7.19 16.16
C GLY A 103 -27.03 -7.85 17.53
N GLN A 104 -26.07 -8.64 17.99
CA GLN A 104 -26.05 -9.31 19.29
C GLN A 104 -25.23 -8.56 20.35
N ASP A 105 -24.54 -7.49 19.97
CA ASP A 105 -23.65 -6.70 20.81
C ASP A 105 -24.14 -5.24 20.92
N GLU A 106 -25.05 -5.01 21.84
CA GLU A 106 -25.69 -3.70 22.05
C GLU A 106 -24.67 -2.63 22.47
N GLU A 107 -23.65 -3.01 23.24
CA GLU A 107 -22.60 -2.08 23.63
C GLU A 107 -21.75 -1.65 22.43
N ALA A 108 -21.34 -2.58 21.59
CA ALA A 108 -20.65 -2.26 20.34
C ALA A 108 -21.51 -1.39 19.42
N GLN A 109 -22.80 -1.67 19.28
CA GLN A 109 -23.72 -0.80 18.52
C GLN A 109 -23.69 0.64 19.04
N ARG A 110 -23.85 0.84 20.35
CA ARG A 110 -23.83 2.15 20.99
C ARG A 110 -22.49 2.87 20.79
N LEU A 111 -21.37 2.18 21.01
CA LEU A 111 -20.01 2.73 20.86
C LEU A 111 -19.70 3.12 19.41
N LEU A 112 -20.17 2.35 18.45
CA LEU A 112 -19.99 2.64 17.01
C LEU A 112 -20.94 3.73 16.49
N GLY A 113 -21.98 4.12 17.28
CA GLY A 113 -22.87 5.23 16.97
C GLY A 113 -24.24 4.84 16.40
N PHE A 114 -24.71 3.60 16.61
CA PHE A 114 -26.05 3.15 16.26
C PHE A 114 -27.04 3.41 17.42
N LEU A 115 -27.41 4.67 17.61
CA LEU A 115 -28.25 5.08 18.74
C LEU A 115 -29.73 4.69 18.56
N ASP A 116 -30.21 4.59 17.33
CA ASP A 116 -31.59 4.28 16.97
C ASP A 116 -31.74 2.82 16.50
N GLY A 117 -30.79 1.95 16.85
CA GLY A 117 -30.74 0.55 16.46
C GLY A 117 -29.94 0.27 15.19
N LEU A 118 -29.64 -1.00 14.98
CA LEU A 118 -28.81 -1.45 13.87
C LEU A 118 -29.61 -1.49 12.56
N PRO A 119 -29.12 -0.87 11.47
CA PRO A 119 -29.79 -0.94 10.17
C PRO A 119 -29.79 -2.37 9.62
N HIS A 120 -30.71 -2.66 8.68
CA HIS A 120 -30.76 -3.94 7.99
C HIS A 120 -29.47 -4.25 7.25
N TYR A 121 -29.13 -5.52 7.12
CA TYR A 121 -27.95 -6.00 6.39
C TYR A 121 -27.79 -5.38 5.01
N ASP A 122 -28.90 -5.23 4.25
CA ASP A 122 -28.82 -4.66 2.90
C ASP A 122 -28.28 -3.23 2.85
N THR A 123 -28.47 -2.46 3.91
CA THR A 123 -27.93 -1.11 4.03
C THR A 123 -26.39 -1.11 4.12
N PHE A 124 -25.82 -2.09 4.83
CA PHE A 124 -24.37 -2.29 4.84
C PHE A 124 -23.86 -2.81 3.50
N ARG A 125 -24.58 -3.76 2.89
CA ARG A 125 -24.25 -4.30 1.58
C ARG A 125 -24.24 -3.19 0.52
N GLU A 126 -25.25 -2.36 0.52
CA GLU A 126 -25.34 -1.19 -0.38
C GLU A 126 -24.12 -0.27 -0.20
N LEU A 127 -23.77 0.11 1.03
CA LEU A 127 -22.60 0.96 1.29
C LEU A 127 -21.31 0.36 0.75
N PHE A 128 -20.95 -0.84 1.19
CA PHE A 128 -19.65 -1.43 0.91
C PHE A 128 -19.54 -2.10 -0.47
N HIS A 129 -20.64 -2.56 -1.05
CA HIS A 129 -20.60 -3.30 -2.29
C HIS A 129 -21.08 -2.53 -3.52
N GLU A 130 -21.79 -1.42 -3.32
CA GLU A 130 -22.42 -0.68 -4.41
C GLU A 130 -22.04 0.82 -4.40
N ARG A 131 -22.02 1.45 -3.24
CA ARG A 131 -21.82 2.90 -3.13
C ARG A 131 -20.36 3.31 -3.00
N LEU A 132 -19.60 2.63 -2.13
CA LEU A 132 -18.17 2.87 -1.93
C LEU A 132 -17.34 1.93 -2.80
N THR A 133 -17.37 2.13 -4.10
CA THR A 133 -16.63 1.32 -5.07
C THR A 133 -15.82 2.19 -6.04
N GLY A 134 -14.78 1.62 -6.63
CA GLY A 134 -13.95 2.30 -7.64
C GLY A 134 -13.45 3.67 -7.17
N LYS A 135 -13.69 4.70 -7.98
CA LYS A 135 -13.20 6.07 -7.71
C LYS A 135 -13.69 6.68 -6.40
N ARG A 136 -14.92 6.33 -5.94
CA ARG A 136 -15.43 6.83 -4.65
C ARG A 136 -14.64 6.22 -3.48
N PHE A 137 -14.35 4.92 -3.56
CA PHE A 137 -13.53 4.26 -2.57
C PHE A 137 -12.13 4.91 -2.50
N ASP A 138 -11.48 5.09 -3.65
CA ASP A 138 -10.17 5.74 -3.70
C ASP A 138 -10.20 7.16 -3.11
N ARG A 139 -11.22 7.95 -3.40
CA ARG A 139 -11.39 9.30 -2.84
C ARG A 139 -11.61 9.28 -1.33
N LEU A 140 -12.33 8.28 -0.79
CA LEU A 140 -12.49 8.12 0.65
C LEU A 140 -11.13 7.83 1.32
N VAL A 141 -10.37 6.88 0.77
CA VAL A 141 -9.02 6.55 1.27
C VAL A 141 -8.09 7.76 1.17
N ASP A 142 -8.13 8.49 0.05
CA ASP A 142 -7.32 9.70 -0.13
C ASP A 142 -7.70 10.81 0.88
N ALA A 143 -8.99 10.94 1.24
CA ALA A 143 -9.45 11.86 2.27
C ALA A 143 -8.93 11.48 3.67
N LEU A 144 -8.99 10.19 4.01
CA LEU A 144 -8.42 9.67 5.26
C LEU A 144 -6.91 9.89 5.32
N LEU A 145 -6.20 9.65 4.22
CA LEU A 145 -4.75 9.86 4.13
C LEU A 145 -4.36 11.33 4.30
N ARG A 146 -5.11 12.28 3.72
CA ARG A 146 -4.86 13.71 3.90
C ARG A 146 -5.02 14.13 5.36
N GLU A 147 -6.03 13.61 6.05
CA GLU A 147 -6.20 13.87 7.48
C GLU A 147 -5.07 13.25 8.31
N GLN A 148 -4.63 12.03 7.98
CA GLN A 148 -3.47 11.41 8.62
C GLN A 148 -2.21 12.26 8.43
N LYS A 149 -1.99 12.79 7.21
CA LYS A 149 -0.87 13.70 6.94
C LYS A 149 -0.97 15.00 7.72
N ARG A 150 -2.17 15.53 7.90
CA ARG A 150 -2.40 16.74 8.72
C ARG A 150 -2.05 16.50 10.19
N LEU A 151 -2.39 15.32 10.73
CA LEU A 151 -2.11 14.93 12.12
C LEU A 151 -0.64 14.51 12.32
N ALA A 152 -0.01 13.95 11.31
CA ALA A 152 1.39 13.54 11.34
C ALA A 152 2.15 14.19 10.16
N PRO A 153 2.67 15.42 10.32
CA PRO A 153 3.36 16.14 9.24
C PRO A 153 4.57 15.41 8.67
N GLU A 154 5.20 14.52 9.43
CA GLU A 154 6.35 13.71 9.01
C GLU A 154 5.95 12.45 8.23
N LEU A 155 4.64 12.13 8.18
CA LEU A 155 4.15 10.93 7.51
C LEU A 155 4.61 10.87 6.03
N GLY A 156 5.18 9.75 5.65
CA GLY A 156 5.54 9.42 4.28
C GLY A 156 6.91 9.95 3.83
N LYS A 157 7.80 10.34 4.72
CA LYS A 157 9.18 10.72 4.36
C LYS A 157 9.96 9.54 3.81
N ARG A 158 9.93 8.40 4.48
CA ARG A 158 10.59 7.17 4.07
C ARG A 158 9.56 6.17 3.58
N GLN A 159 9.45 6.08 2.26
CA GLN A 159 8.45 5.24 1.63
C GLN A 159 9.03 3.89 1.21
N GLU A 160 8.21 2.88 1.27
CA GLU A 160 8.48 1.55 0.76
C GLU A 160 7.32 1.07 -0.09
N GLN A 161 7.60 0.36 -1.17
CA GLN A 161 6.56 -0.20 -2.03
C GLN A 161 6.88 -1.62 -2.39
N ASP A 162 5.88 -2.48 -2.27
CA ASP A 162 5.97 -3.88 -2.63
C ASP A 162 4.60 -4.42 -3.05
N ALA A 163 4.62 -5.45 -3.90
CA ALA A 163 3.44 -6.15 -4.35
C ALA A 163 3.29 -7.49 -3.63
N THR A 164 2.16 -7.68 -2.96
CA THR A 164 1.84 -8.99 -2.40
C THR A 164 0.93 -9.79 -3.34
N PRO A 165 1.30 -11.05 -3.70
CA PRO A 165 0.45 -11.90 -4.52
C PRO A 165 -0.78 -12.33 -3.73
N VAL A 166 -1.94 -12.27 -4.36
CA VAL A 166 -3.23 -12.66 -3.79
C VAL A 166 -3.79 -13.80 -4.63
N GLU A 167 -3.64 -15.03 -4.12
CA GLU A 167 -4.10 -16.24 -4.79
C GLU A 167 -5.64 -16.29 -4.87
N ALA A 168 -6.18 -16.59 -6.05
CA ALA A 168 -7.60 -16.81 -6.29
C ALA A 168 -7.98 -18.27 -6.04
N ARG A 169 -9.28 -18.58 -6.14
CA ARG A 169 -9.76 -19.97 -6.21
C ARG A 169 -9.14 -20.68 -7.42
N ARG A 170 -8.82 -21.95 -7.27
CA ARG A 170 -8.14 -22.74 -8.30
C ARG A 170 -8.85 -22.72 -9.68
N ARG A 171 -10.17 -22.63 -9.70
CA ARG A 171 -10.99 -22.64 -10.93
C ARG A 171 -11.55 -21.25 -11.31
N GLU A 172 -10.97 -20.18 -10.78
CA GLU A 172 -11.44 -18.82 -11.08
C GLU A 172 -10.88 -18.34 -12.43
N GLU A 173 -11.66 -18.51 -13.50
CA GLU A 173 -11.24 -18.20 -14.87
C GLU A 173 -11.02 -16.70 -15.14
N GLN A 174 -11.69 -15.83 -14.38
CA GLN A 174 -11.54 -14.38 -14.51
C GLN A 174 -10.21 -13.85 -13.90
N VAL A 175 -9.44 -14.71 -13.23
CA VAL A 175 -8.16 -14.37 -12.63
C VAL A 175 -7.05 -15.04 -13.44
N PRO A 176 -5.99 -14.30 -13.84
CA PRO A 176 -4.93 -14.84 -14.66
C PRO A 176 -4.13 -15.92 -13.90
N TYR A 177 -3.68 -16.90 -14.66
CA TYR A 177 -2.72 -17.87 -14.17
C TYR A 177 -1.31 -17.31 -14.27
N HIS A 178 -0.58 -17.29 -13.14
CA HIS A 178 0.79 -16.82 -13.09
C HIS A 178 1.77 -18.00 -13.17
N PRO A 179 2.59 -18.11 -14.22
CA PRO A 179 3.45 -19.29 -14.45
C PRO A 179 4.46 -19.53 -13.32
N HIS A 180 5.08 -18.45 -12.83
CA HIS A 180 6.09 -18.53 -11.76
C HIS A 180 5.50 -19.06 -10.44
N TYR A 181 4.33 -18.56 -10.04
CA TYR A 181 3.65 -18.99 -8.81
C TYR A 181 2.78 -20.24 -9.00
N LYS A 182 2.61 -20.70 -10.23
CA LYS A 182 1.73 -21.84 -10.59
C LYS A 182 0.32 -21.72 -10.00
N ALA A 183 -0.20 -20.52 -9.91
CA ALA A 183 -1.49 -20.20 -9.32
C ALA A 183 -2.21 -19.10 -10.09
N ARG A 184 -3.54 -19.08 -10.01
CA ARG A 184 -4.33 -17.92 -10.45
C ARG A 184 -4.28 -16.86 -9.39
N MET A 185 -3.89 -15.63 -9.77
CA MET A 185 -3.72 -14.55 -8.80
C MET A 185 -3.94 -13.16 -9.35
N HIS A 186 -4.30 -12.27 -8.46
CA HIS A 186 -4.09 -10.83 -8.56
C HIS A 186 -2.87 -10.40 -7.74
N LYS A 187 -2.50 -9.14 -7.83
CA LYS A 187 -1.51 -8.50 -6.96
C LYS A 187 -2.16 -7.33 -6.24
N LEU A 188 -1.77 -7.16 -5.00
CA LEU A 188 -2.08 -5.99 -4.20
C LEU A 188 -0.78 -5.24 -3.95
N GLU A 189 -0.63 -4.12 -4.65
CA GLU A 189 0.47 -3.19 -4.48
C GLU A 189 0.18 -2.32 -3.28
N LEU A 190 1.15 -2.20 -2.41
CA LEU A 190 1.05 -1.42 -1.17
C LEU A 190 2.24 -0.48 -1.07
N ARG A 191 1.97 0.77 -0.75
CA ARG A 191 3.01 1.73 -0.40
C ARG A 191 2.85 2.13 1.06
N TRP A 192 3.92 2.00 1.80
CA TRP A 192 4.01 2.17 3.22
C TRP A 192 4.92 3.34 3.59
N ASP A 193 4.67 3.94 4.75
CA ASP A 193 5.64 4.71 5.50
C ASP A 193 6.36 3.76 6.46
N ALA A 194 7.66 3.58 6.25
CA ALA A 194 8.48 2.67 7.05
C ALA A 194 8.73 3.18 8.47
N GLU A 195 8.65 4.49 8.69
CA GLU A 195 8.95 5.11 9.98
C GLU A 195 7.76 5.07 10.94
N HIS A 196 6.56 5.34 10.40
CA HIS A 196 5.32 5.32 11.18
C HIS A 196 4.60 3.97 11.10
N GLU A 197 5.10 3.03 10.29
CA GLU A 197 4.45 1.75 9.97
C GLU A 197 3.01 1.98 9.52
N ALA A 198 2.85 2.82 8.51
CA ALA A 198 1.56 3.28 8.03
C ALA A 198 1.33 2.98 6.54
N LEU A 199 0.15 2.49 6.19
CA LEU A 199 -0.28 2.36 4.81
C LEU A 199 -0.56 3.75 4.22
N LEU A 200 0.08 4.09 3.11
CA LEU A 200 -0.15 5.35 2.40
C LEU A 200 -1.18 5.17 1.29
N VAL A 201 -0.89 4.31 0.33
CA VAL A 201 -1.76 4.05 -0.81
C VAL A 201 -1.64 2.59 -1.25
N HIS A 202 -2.61 2.16 -2.05
CA HIS A 202 -2.67 0.80 -2.57
C HIS A 202 -3.16 0.78 -4.02
N GLN A 203 -2.92 -0.37 -4.69
CA GLN A 203 -3.51 -0.69 -5.96
C GLN A 203 -3.74 -2.20 -6.07
N PHE A 204 -4.99 -2.61 -6.34
CA PHE A 204 -5.31 -4.00 -6.65
C PHE A 204 -5.37 -4.18 -8.18
N TYR A 205 -4.63 -5.16 -8.73
CA TYR A 205 -4.49 -5.30 -10.17
C TYR A 205 -4.22 -6.74 -10.63
N HIS A 206 -4.20 -6.93 -11.94
CA HIS A 206 -4.01 -8.19 -12.60
C HIS A 206 -2.61 -8.79 -12.35
N GLY A 207 -2.53 -10.04 -11.93
CA GLY A 207 -1.31 -10.67 -11.43
C GLY A 207 -0.15 -10.77 -12.42
N LEU A 208 -0.42 -10.74 -13.75
CA LEU A 208 0.61 -10.74 -14.80
C LEU A 208 1.16 -9.36 -15.15
N ALA A 209 0.55 -8.28 -14.61
CA ALA A 209 1.03 -6.96 -14.91
C ALA A 209 2.39 -6.70 -14.24
N PHE A 210 3.25 -5.98 -14.94
CA PHE A 210 4.54 -5.53 -14.42
C PHE A 210 4.33 -4.60 -13.21
N GLU A 211 5.01 -4.87 -12.11
CA GLU A 211 4.84 -4.16 -10.84
C GLU A 211 5.21 -2.69 -10.95
N GLY A 212 6.31 -2.38 -11.64
CA GLY A 212 6.78 -1.02 -11.89
C GLY A 212 5.77 -0.09 -12.55
N LYS A 213 4.75 -0.64 -13.22
CA LYS A 213 3.63 0.13 -13.81
C LYS A 213 2.94 1.03 -12.78
N TRP A 214 2.92 0.65 -11.51
CA TRP A 214 2.20 1.37 -10.46
C TRP A 214 3.07 2.36 -9.68
N LEU A 215 4.40 2.35 -9.88
CA LEU A 215 5.29 3.30 -9.19
C LEU A 215 4.88 4.75 -9.41
N VAL A 216 4.78 5.18 -10.65
CA VAL A 216 4.43 6.56 -11.00
C VAL A 216 3.00 6.93 -10.57
N PRO A 217 1.95 6.13 -10.89
CA PRO A 217 0.58 6.43 -10.44
C PRO A 217 0.46 6.56 -8.91
N LEU A 218 1.07 5.67 -8.15
CA LEU A 218 1.01 5.72 -6.68
C LEU A 218 1.82 6.89 -6.13
N THR A 219 2.97 7.23 -6.71
CA THR A 219 3.73 8.44 -6.35
C THR A 219 2.89 9.71 -6.56
N LYS A 220 2.20 9.80 -7.70
CA LYS A 220 1.30 10.94 -7.96
C LYS A 220 0.13 10.99 -6.97
N ARG A 221 -0.40 9.83 -6.56
CA ARG A 221 -1.50 9.74 -5.58
C ARG A 221 -1.03 10.19 -4.20
N VAL A 222 0.10 9.72 -3.72
CA VAL A 222 0.71 10.11 -2.45
C VAL A 222 0.98 11.63 -2.42
N ARG A 223 1.51 12.18 -3.50
CA ARG A 223 1.76 13.63 -3.62
C ARG A 223 0.49 14.47 -3.59
N ARG A 224 -0.61 14.01 -4.20
CA ARG A 224 -1.92 14.69 -4.11
C ARG A 224 -2.48 14.72 -2.70
N ALA A 225 -2.08 13.79 -1.84
CA ALA A 225 -2.39 13.83 -0.41
C ALA A 225 -1.47 14.77 0.41
N GLY A 226 -0.56 15.53 -0.26
CA GLY A 226 0.36 16.45 0.38
C GLY A 226 1.62 15.78 0.96
N ILE A 227 1.85 14.50 0.64
CA ILE A 227 2.99 13.75 1.15
C ILE A 227 4.15 13.85 0.14
N ARG A 228 5.28 14.37 0.60
CA ARG A 228 6.56 14.40 -0.15
C ARG A 228 7.53 13.45 0.53
N GLY A 229 7.89 12.36 -0.17
CA GLY A 229 8.90 11.42 0.31
C GLY A 229 10.31 11.94 0.04
N GLU A 230 11.24 11.54 0.88
CA GLU A 230 12.68 11.76 0.70
C GLU A 230 13.33 10.59 -0.05
N SER A 231 12.76 9.40 0.10
CA SER A 231 13.19 8.20 -0.62
C SER A 231 12.05 7.19 -0.78
N LEU A 232 12.18 6.32 -1.78
CA LEU A 232 11.27 5.21 -2.02
C LEU A 232 12.07 3.92 -2.19
N THR A 233 11.96 3.01 -1.22
CA THR A 233 12.57 1.68 -1.30
C THR A 233 11.66 0.73 -2.07
N VAL A 234 12.24 0.01 -3.03
CA VAL A 234 11.54 -0.96 -3.88
C VAL A 234 12.36 -2.23 -4.07
N ASP A 235 11.73 -3.32 -4.50
CA ASP A 235 12.47 -4.51 -4.94
C ASP A 235 13.15 -4.27 -6.30
N GLY A 236 14.19 -5.05 -6.61
CA GLY A 236 14.91 -4.98 -7.87
C GLY A 236 14.04 -5.17 -9.12
N SER A 237 12.91 -5.86 -9.01
CA SER A 237 11.92 -6.01 -10.09
C SER A 237 11.31 -4.68 -10.57
N TYR A 238 11.38 -3.60 -9.77
CA TYR A 238 10.88 -2.27 -10.11
C TYR A 238 11.90 -1.40 -10.84
N THR A 239 13.16 -1.83 -10.95
CA THR A 239 14.28 -1.00 -11.42
C THR A 239 14.41 -0.97 -12.93
N SER A 240 13.40 -0.45 -13.65
CA SER A 240 13.61 -0.03 -15.04
C SER A 240 14.29 1.35 -15.08
N PHE A 241 15.19 1.56 -16.04
CA PHE A 241 15.93 2.83 -16.17
C PHE A 241 15.01 4.03 -16.28
N VAL A 242 13.92 3.91 -17.05
CA VAL A 242 12.91 4.99 -17.17
C VAL A 242 12.29 5.35 -15.83
N LEU A 243 12.00 4.36 -14.97
CA LEU A 243 11.45 4.61 -13.64
C LEU A 243 12.46 5.25 -12.71
N ILE A 244 13.72 4.84 -12.76
CA ILE A 244 14.82 5.46 -12.00
C ILE A 244 14.94 6.94 -12.40
N ALA A 245 15.05 7.23 -13.70
CA ALA A 245 15.16 8.59 -14.20
C ALA A 245 13.94 9.44 -13.83
N TRP A 246 12.73 8.90 -13.97
CA TRP A 246 11.51 9.62 -13.62
C TRP A 246 11.46 9.98 -12.14
N HIS A 247 11.76 9.04 -11.24
CA HIS A 247 11.71 9.28 -9.79
C HIS A 247 12.79 10.24 -9.33
N TRP A 248 14.01 10.12 -9.87
CA TRP A 248 15.08 11.06 -9.62
C TRP A 248 14.68 12.50 -10.05
N ARG A 249 14.13 12.64 -11.27
CA ARG A 249 13.67 13.93 -11.78
C ARG A 249 12.62 14.58 -10.89
N HIS A 250 11.84 13.79 -10.19
CA HIS A 250 10.78 14.23 -9.28
C HIS A 250 11.21 14.26 -7.82
N ASP A 251 12.52 14.34 -7.51
CA ASP A 251 13.06 14.43 -6.15
C ASP A 251 12.53 13.35 -5.20
N LEU A 252 12.42 12.13 -5.70
CA LEU A 252 12.07 10.93 -4.94
C LEU A 252 12.95 9.76 -5.40
N PRO A 253 14.25 9.73 -5.06
CA PRO A 253 15.16 8.71 -5.54
C PRO A 253 14.71 7.31 -5.10
N LEU A 254 14.81 6.35 -6.04
CA LEU A 254 14.54 4.95 -5.76
C LEU A 254 15.73 4.35 -5.02
N LYS A 255 15.46 3.65 -3.91
CA LYS A 255 16.43 2.84 -3.18
C LYS A 255 16.08 1.36 -3.42
N TYR A 256 17.05 0.58 -3.88
CA TYR A 256 16.87 -0.82 -4.21
C TYR A 256 18.14 -1.62 -3.94
N ARG A 257 18.00 -2.92 -3.72
CA ARG A 257 19.13 -3.80 -3.52
C ARG A 257 19.83 -4.04 -4.86
N ARG A 258 21.14 -3.86 -4.88
CA ARG A 258 21.98 -4.29 -6.00
C ARG A 258 21.81 -5.79 -6.23
N GLN A 259 21.59 -6.20 -7.47
CA GLN A 259 21.62 -7.61 -7.86
C GLN A 259 23.08 -8.04 -8.11
N GLU A 260 23.45 -9.22 -7.61
CA GLU A 260 24.76 -9.80 -7.91
C GLU A 260 24.91 -9.99 -9.44
N GLY A 261 26.06 -9.61 -9.98
CA GLY A 261 26.33 -9.73 -11.43
C GLY A 261 25.90 -8.53 -12.30
N TRP A 262 25.35 -7.46 -11.72
CA TRP A 262 25.16 -6.23 -12.49
C TRP A 262 26.53 -5.61 -12.79
N ALA A 263 26.87 -5.57 -14.09
CA ALA A 263 28.00 -4.80 -14.55
C ALA A 263 27.72 -3.31 -14.34
N VAL A 264 28.68 -2.61 -13.79
CA VAL A 264 28.65 -1.16 -13.59
C VAL A 264 29.71 -0.59 -14.51
N ASP A 265 29.29 0.10 -15.56
CA ASP A 265 30.15 0.88 -16.43
C ASP A 265 29.67 2.33 -16.45
N GLU A 266 30.08 3.06 -15.41
CA GLU A 266 29.69 4.45 -15.21
C GLU A 266 30.20 5.35 -16.35
N GLU A 267 31.39 5.06 -16.88
CA GLU A 267 32.02 5.86 -17.94
C GLU A 267 31.27 5.69 -19.25
N GLU A 268 30.97 4.46 -19.67
CA GLU A 268 30.15 4.17 -20.85
C GLU A 268 28.75 4.82 -20.76
N ALA A 269 28.10 4.67 -19.60
CA ALA A 269 26.80 5.27 -19.35
C ALA A 269 26.83 6.81 -19.42
N ARG A 270 27.90 7.43 -18.91
CA ARG A 270 28.11 8.88 -19.00
C ARG A 270 28.33 9.34 -20.44
N GLU A 271 29.15 8.65 -21.20
CA GLU A 271 29.39 8.96 -22.62
C GLU A 271 28.11 8.83 -23.45
N ASP A 272 27.26 7.83 -23.19
CA ASP A 272 25.97 7.67 -23.88
C ASP A 272 25.04 8.86 -23.60
N VAL A 273 24.97 9.34 -22.38
CA VAL A 273 24.21 10.54 -21.99
C VAL A 273 24.74 11.77 -22.70
N GLU A 274 26.07 12.00 -22.72
CA GLU A 274 26.68 13.15 -23.39
C GLU A 274 26.40 13.15 -24.89
N ARG A 275 26.55 12.00 -25.55
CA ARG A 275 26.27 11.82 -26.98
C ARG A 275 24.81 12.12 -27.31
N ARG A 276 23.87 11.71 -26.47
CA ARG A 276 22.44 11.98 -26.62
C ARG A 276 22.13 13.45 -26.41
N PHE A 277 22.74 14.05 -25.40
CA PHE A 277 22.56 15.48 -25.12
C PHE A 277 23.09 16.33 -26.29
N GLN A 278 24.24 16.00 -26.90
CA GLN A 278 24.78 16.70 -28.06
C GLN A 278 23.84 16.72 -29.25
N ARG A 279 23.08 15.67 -29.51
CA ARG A 279 22.07 15.67 -30.58
C ARG A 279 20.96 16.67 -30.36
N TRP A 280 20.58 16.90 -29.12
CA TRP A 280 19.57 17.91 -28.75
C TRP A 280 20.15 19.31 -28.73
N TRP A 281 21.43 19.44 -28.38
CA TRP A 281 22.14 20.72 -28.33
C TRP A 281 22.14 21.46 -29.65
N GLU A 282 22.32 20.76 -30.76
CA GLU A 282 22.35 21.33 -32.11
C GLU A 282 21.02 21.97 -32.53
N HIS A 283 19.94 21.70 -31.81
CA HIS A 283 18.57 22.10 -32.13
C HIS A 283 17.89 22.93 -31.05
N ALA A 284 18.52 23.19 -29.90
CA ALA A 284 17.93 23.91 -28.79
C ALA A 284 18.83 25.06 -28.35
N GLU A 285 18.25 26.24 -28.02
CA GLU A 285 18.94 27.36 -27.38
C GLU A 285 19.30 27.00 -25.93
N PHE A 286 20.30 26.17 -25.74
CA PHE A 286 20.77 25.78 -24.42
C PHE A 286 22.05 26.57 -24.06
N PRO A 287 22.27 27.01 -22.78
CA PRO A 287 23.49 27.69 -22.39
C PRO A 287 24.72 26.81 -22.62
N ALA A 288 25.76 27.32 -23.26
CA ALA A 288 26.99 26.57 -23.61
C ALA A 288 27.73 25.94 -22.42
N ARG A 289 27.30 26.20 -21.17
CA ARG A 289 27.88 25.66 -19.93
C ARG A 289 26.79 25.05 -19.03
N ALA A 290 25.90 24.23 -19.58
CA ALA A 290 24.93 23.51 -18.75
C ALA A 290 25.65 22.56 -17.77
N SER A 291 25.22 22.60 -16.50
CA SER A 291 25.69 21.61 -15.52
C SER A 291 25.29 20.19 -15.93
N TRP A 292 26.01 19.19 -15.42
CA TRP A 292 25.68 17.79 -15.66
C TRP A 292 24.22 17.48 -15.26
N GLU A 293 23.79 17.94 -14.12
CA GLU A 293 22.41 17.79 -13.65
C GLU A 293 21.39 18.44 -14.60
N ALA A 294 21.68 19.62 -15.13
CA ALA A 294 20.80 20.29 -16.10
C ALA A 294 20.65 19.47 -17.40
N LYS A 295 21.74 18.86 -17.88
CA LYS A 295 21.71 17.95 -19.04
C LYS A 295 20.83 16.72 -18.79
N LEU A 296 20.99 16.08 -17.64
CA LEU A 296 20.18 14.93 -17.25
C LEU A 296 18.69 15.30 -17.15
N ARG A 297 18.36 16.41 -16.47
CA ARG A 297 16.98 16.90 -16.35
C ARG A 297 16.37 17.20 -17.72
N PHE A 298 17.11 17.85 -18.59
CA PHE A 298 16.65 18.14 -19.94
C PHE A 298 16.30 16.87 -20.72
N LEU A 299 17.18 15.84 -20.73
CA LEU A 299 16.94 14.58 -21.43
C LEU A 299 15.72 13.84 -20.89
N VAL A 300 15.45 13.90 -19.59
CA VAL A 300 14.26 13.27 -18.99
C VAL A 300 12.97 14.00 -19.34
N ASP A 301 13.03 15.35 -19.40
CA ASP A 301 11.84 16.20 -19.62
C ASP A 301 11.45 16.31 -21.10
N HIS A 302 12.44 16.35 -21.98
CA HIS A 302 12.25 16.72 -23.40
C HIS A 302 12.77 15.66 -24.38
N GLY A 303 13.58 14.70 -23.90
CA GLY A 303 14.15 13.64 -24.72
C GLY A 303 13.14 12.54 -25.07
N SER A 304 13.57 11.62 -25.92
CA SER A 304 12.83 10.39 -26.21
C SER A 304 12.83 9.43 -25.00
N PRO A 305 11.97 8.42 -24.97
CA PRO A 305 12.05 7.35 -23.96
C PRO A 305 13.44 6.72 -23.82
N HIS A 306 14.18 6.57 -24.95
CA HIS A 306 15.55 6.05 -24.95
C HIS A 306 16.56 7.00 -24.31
N ASP A 307 16.31 8.32 -24.34
CA ASP A 307 17.15 9.28 -23.64
C ASP A 307 16.92 9.19 -22.13
N GLY A 308 15.67 9.01 -21.71
CA GLY A 308 15.32 8.71 -20.33
C GLY A 308 15.93 7.38 -19.82
N GLU A 309 16.02 6.36 -20.69
CA GLU A 309 16.69 5.09 -20.36
C GLU A 309 18.20 5.30 -20.13
N ALA A 310 18.87 6.09 -20.98
CA ALA A 310 20.30 6.37 -20.82
C ALA A 310 20.59 7.11 -19.50
N VAL A 311 19.78 8.12 -19.19
CA VAL A 311 19.86 8.81 -17.89
C VAL A 311 19.64 7.84 -16.73
N GLY A 312 18.63 7.00 -16.81
CA GLY A 312 18.34 6.00 -15.77
C GLY A 312 19.44 4.97 -15.59
N ARG A 313 20.11 4.55 -16.69
CA ARG A 313 21.29 3.66 -16.64
C ARG A 313 22.42 4.35 -15.90
N TRP A 314 22.77 5.57 -16.27
CA TRP A 314 23.82 6.32 -15.62
C TRP A 314 23.52 6.54 -14.12
N LEU A 315 22.29 6.94 -13.77
CA LEU A 315 21.88 7.12 -12.38
C LEU A 315 22.02 5.83 -11.57
N ARG A 316 21.60 4.70 -12.14
CA ARG A 316 21.76 3.39 -11.48
C ARG A 316 23.22 3.06 -11.20
N ASP A 317 24.05 3.19 -12.21
CA ASP A 317 25.45 2.78 -12.14
C ASP A 317 26.22 3.73 -11.22
N HIS A 318 25.95 5.04 -11.27
CA HIS A 318 26.53 6.03 -10.39
C HIS A 318 26.06 5.85 -8.91
N GLU A 319 24.77 5.68 -8.66
CA GLU A 319 24.24 5.47 -7.31
C GLU A 319 24.75 4.15 -6.72
N VAL A 320 24.87 3.11 -7.52
CA VAL A 320 25.36 1.79 -7.06
C VAL A 320 26.83 1.86 -6.65
N THR A 321 27.67 2.61 -7.36
CA THR A 321 29.07 2.80 -6.98
C THR A 321 29.25 3.64 -5.73
N GLN A 322 28.29 4.53 -5.43
CA GLN A 322 28.35 5.43 -4.28
C GLN A 322 27.58 4.94 -3.05
N GLN A 323 26.78 3.87 -3.18
CA GLN A 323 26.03 3.34 -2.04
C GLN A 323 26.99 2.81 -0.96
N THR A 324 26.90 3.40 0.22
CA THR A 324 27.62 2.93 1.40
C THR A 324 27.02 1.63 1.96
N ASP A 325 27.81 0.88 2.73
CA ASP A 325 27.30 -0.31 3.44
C ASP A 325 26.10 -0.01 4.34
N ASP A 326 26.05 1.20 4.91
CA ASP A 326 24.93 1.64 5.75
C ASP A 326 23.67 1.87 4.94
N GLU A 327 23.75 2.41 3.72
CA GLU A 327 22.60 2.53 2.82
C GLU A 327 22.09 1.15 2.38
N GLN A 328 22.98 0.21 2.07
CA GLN A 328 22.60 -1.17 1.76
C GLN A 328 21.92 -1.86 2.96
N ARG A 329 22.39 -1.61 4.17
CA ARG A 329 21.74 -2.09 5.41
C ARG A 329 20.37 -1.47 5.61
N LEU A 330 20.19 -0.18 5.30
CA LEU A 330 18.89 0.50 5.36
C LEU A 330 17.89 -0.09 4.35
N VAL A 331 18.31 -0.34 3.12
CA VAL A 331 17.48 -1.02 2.10
C VAL A 331 17.08 -2.42 2.57
N LYS A 332 17.99 -3.17 3.17
CA LYS A 332 17.70 -4.50 3.72
C LYS A 332 16.71 -4.43 4.89
N ARG A 333 16.84 -3.44 5.77
CA ARG A 333 15.90 -3.22 6.89
C ARG A 333 14.52 -2.81 6.38
N GLY A 334 14.45 -1.94 5.37
CA GLY A 334 13.20 -1.52 4.75
C GLY A 334 12.43 -2.71 4.21
N ARG A 335 13.09 -3.61 3.48
CA ARG A 335 12.46 -4.83 2.99
C ARG A 335 11.87 -5.69 4.13
N SER A 336 12.56 -5.78 5.26
CA SER A 336 12.05 -6.50 6.44
C SER A 336 10.83 -5.81 7.06
N ALA A 337 10.77 -4.47 7.04
CA ALA A 337 9.61 -3.71 7.51
C ALA A 337 8.40 -3.95 6.59
N ASN A 338 8.58 -3.95 5.26
CA ASN A 338 7.53 -4.29 4.30
C ASN A 338 6.92 -5.67 4.56
N GLU A 339 7.75 -6.67 4.85
CA GLU A 339 7.26 -8.01 5.20
C GLU A 339 6.39 -7.97 6.46
N GLY A 340 6.76 -7.18 7.47
CA GLY A 340 5.97 -6.98 8.69
C GLY A 340 4.63 -6.30 8.43
N LEU A 341 4.62 -5.23 7.63
CA LEU A 341 3.40 -4.50 7.27
C LEU A 341 2.47 -5.33 6.38
N ASN A 342 3.04 -6.09 5.44
CA ASN A 342 2.27 -7.06 4.66
C ASN A 342 1.70 -8.18 5.55
N ALA A 343 2.36 -8.55 6.64
CA ALA A 343 1.85 -9.51 7.62
C ALA A 343 0.65 -8.96 8.38
N GLU A 344 0.65 -7.68 8.78
CA GLU A 344 -0.54 -7.05 9.41
C GLU A 344 -1.76 -7.09 8.49
N LEU A 345 -1.60 -6.76 7.20
CA LEU A 345 -2.68 -6.90 6.22
C LEU A 345 -3.20 -8.35 6.13
N LYS A 346 -2.27 -9.33 6.10
CA LYS A 346 -2.61 -10.77 5.98
C LYS A 346 -3.27 -11.33 7.24
N ARG A 347 -3.07 -10.72 8.40
CA ARG A 347 -3.76 -11.07 9.66
C ARG A 347 -5.24 -10.72 9.65
N LEU A 348 -5.63 -9.69 8.88
CA LEU A 348 -7.04 -9.34 8.79
C LEU A 348 -7.83 -10.51 8.19
N PRO A 349 -8.90 -10.99 8.83
CA PRO A 349 -9.71 -12.12 8.35
C PRO A 349 -10.35 -11.88 6.99
N LEU A 350 -10.48 -10.62 6.59
CA LEU A 350 -10.94 -10.19 5.28
C LEU A 350 -9.85 -10.26 4.20
N TYR A 351 -8.63 -10.72 4.51
CA TYR A 351 -7.59 -10.86 3.48
C TYR A 351 -8.12 -11.59 2.24
N PRO A 352 -7.90 -11.07 1.03
CA PRO A 352 -8.65 -11.44 -0.17
C PRO A 352 -8.30 -12.80 -0.78
N ALA A 353 -7.41 -13.60 -0.18
CA ALA A 353 -6.97 -14.86 -0.76
C ALA A 353 -8.07 -15.91 -0.94
N ARG A 354 -7.92 -16.76 -1.96
CA ARG A 354 -8.75 -17.92 -2.29
C ARG A 354 -10.24 -17.61 -2.50
N ARG A 355 -10.52 -16.48 -3.16
CA ARG A 355 -11.88 -16.02 -3.48
C ARG A 355 -12.04 -15.79 -5.00
N GLY A 356 -13.27 -15.57 -5.44
CA GLY A 356 -13.55 -15.10 -6.79
C GLY A 356 -13.16 -13.64 -7.00
N ALA A 357 -12.91 -13.22 -8.24
CA ALA A 357 -12.34 -11.92 -8.60
C ALA A 357 -13.05 -10.71 -7.94
N ARG A 358 -14.39 -10.67 -7.99
CA ARG A 358 -15.18 -9.58 -7.38
C ARG A 358 -15.05 -9.54 -5.86
N GLU A 359 -15.05 -10.71 -5.22
CA GLU A 359 -14.91 -10.80 -3.77
C GLU A 359 -13.50 -10.45 -3.32
N MET A 360 -12.47 -10.83 -4.10
CA MET A 360 -11.08 -10.45 -3.83
C MET A 360 -10.92 -8.94 -3.81
N LEU A 361 -11.47 -8.22 -4.79
CA LEU A 361 -11.42 -6.75 -4.82
C LEU A 361 -12.12 -6.13 -3.60
N ARG A 362 -13.35 -6.59 -3.27
CA ARG A 362 -14.10 -6.07 -2.13
C ARG A 362 -13.37 -6.29 -0.80
N ARG A 363 -12.76 -7.45 -0.63
CA ARG A 363 -11.99 -7.77 0.57
C ARG A 363 -10.70 -6.95 0.66
N ALA A 364 -9.98 -6.76 -0.46
CA ALA A 364 -8.83 -5.88 -0.50
C ALA A 364 -9.22 -4.45 -0.09
N GLN A 365 -10.32 -3.92 -0.59
CA GLN A 365 -10.85 -2.62 -0.20
C GLN A 365 -11.22 -2.57 1.29
N ALA A 366 -11.87 -3.60 1.82
CA ALA A 366 -12.22 -3.67 3.25
C ALA A 366 -10.97 -3.71 4.14
N CYS A 367 -9.94 -4.48 3.78
CA CYS A 367 -8.67 -4.50 4.50
C CYS A 367 -7.99 -3.12 4.50
N VAL A 368 -7.90 -2.49 3.34
CA VAL A 368 -7.29 -1.16 3.19
C VAL A 368 -8.05 -0.11 4.01
N LEU A 369 -9.39 -0.11 3.93
CA LEU A 369 -10.20 0.82 4.71
C LEU A 369 -10.01 0.60 6.20
N THR A 370 -9.97 -0.65 6.65
CA THR A 370 -9.73 -1.00 8.06
C THR A 370 -8.39 -0.46 8.53
N LEU A 371 -7.30 -0.66 7.76
CA LEU A 371 -5.99 -0.13 8.14
C LEU A 371 -6.01 1.39 8.21
N HIS A 372 -6.59 2.09 7.24
CA HIS A 372 -6.70 3.56 7.29
C HIS A 372 -7.54 4.07 8.46
N THR A 373 -8.61 3.35 8.83
CA THR A 373 -9.41 3.71 10.01
C THR A 373 -8.64 3.48 11.31
N VAL A 374 -7.91 2.39 11.43
CA VAL A 374 -7.03 2.10 12.59
C VAL A 374 -5.94 3.17 12.71
N GLN A 375 -5.25 3.48 11.63
CA GLN A 375 -4.22 4.53 11.59
C GLN A 375 -4.76 5.88 12.03
N LEU A 376 -5.89 6.29 11.47
CA LEU A 376 -6.51 7.57 11.80
C LEU A 376 -6.93 7.63 13.27
N THR A 377 -7.53 6.53 13.79
CA THR A 377 -7.89 6.44 15.22
C THR A 377 -6.65 6.60 16.11
N ARG A 378 -5.56 5.91 15.79
CA ARG A 378 -4.30 6.02 16.56
C ARG A 378 -3.73 7.43 16.54
N LEU A 379 -3.67 8.06 15.37
CA LEU A 379 -3.19 9.43 15.24
C LEU A 379 -4.06 10.44 15.99
N GLN A 380 -5.38 10.29 15.95
CA GLN A 380 -6.31 11.14 16.69
C GLN A 380 -6.17 10.98 18.22
N ASN A 381 -5.61 9.86 18.68
CA ASN A 381 -5.29 9.58 20.08
C ASN A 381 -3.79 9.80 20.40
N GLY A 382 -3.04 10.48 19.56
CA GLY A 382 -1.67 10.91 19.81
C GLY A 382 -0.58 9.86 19.54
N ALA A 383 -0.91 8.73 18.92
CA ALA A 383 0.10 7.74 18.52
C ALA A 383 0.96 8.27 17.36
N GLY A 384 2.29 8.09 17.45
CA GLY A 384 3.22 8.50 16.41
C GLY A 384 3.87 7.35 15.61
N LYS A 385 3.71 6.10 16.07
CA LYS A 385 4.33 4.89 15.49
C LYS A 385 3.36 3.71 15.53
N HIS A 386 3.73 2.64 14.82
CA HIS A 386 2.96 1.38 14.74
C HIS A 386 1.49 1.60 14.34
N LEU A 387 1.28 2.52 13.39
CA LEU A 387 -0.07 2.99 13.06
C LEU A 387 -0.96 1.90 12.46
N CYS A 388 -0.38 0.91 11.77
CA CYS A 388 -1.11 -0.22 11.16
C CYS A 388 -1.29 -1.43 12.09
N ARG A 389 -0.70 -1.43 13.29
CA ARG A 389 -0.76 -2.58 14.18
C ARG A 389 -2.20 -2.87 14.60
N THR A 390 -2.63 -4.12 14.45
CA THR A 390 -3.99 -4.57 14.79
C THR A 390 -4.01 -5.61 15.91
N ALA A 391 -2.86 -6.15 16.28
CA ALA A 391 -2.75 -7.25 17.24
C ALA A 391 -3.21 -6.91 18.66
N ASP A 392 -3.22 -5.64 19.04
CA ASP A 392 -3.67 -5.11 20.34
C ASP A 392 -5.15 -4.65 20.34
N ILE A 393 -5.88 -4.90 19.26
CA ILE A 393 -7.31 -4.58 19.12
C ILE A 393 -8.09 -5.90 19.00
N VAL A 394 -9.00 -6.17 19.94
CA VAL A 394 -9.75 -7.43 20.04
C VAL A 394 -11.26 -7.22 19.95
#